data_c2e90a5cb0b894b345ef6f6ad25af3ca
#
_entry.id   c2e90a5cb0b894b345ef6f6ad25af3ca
#
_cell.length_a   1.000
_cell.length_b   1.000
_cell.length_c   1.000
_cell.angle_alpha   90.00
_cell.angle_beta   90.00
_cell.angle_gamma   90.00
#
_symmetry.space_group_name_H-M   'P 1'
#
loop_
_entity.id
_entity.type
_entity.pdbx_description
1 polymer ?
#
loop_
_entity_poly.entity_id
_entity_poly.type
_entity_poly.pdbx_seq_one_letter_code
_entity_poly.pdbx_strand_id
1 'polypeptide(L)'
;MEIRYWGVRGSTPVPSTKDFSTRKYGGNTICVEVRSLSGDVIILDGGTGIRSLGREMVQQGFGGLQKCKATIVFSHGHWDHIQGFPFFSPAYHKTNTFDVYGFRGADRSLENYLKLQQRPPNFPVQLEEMGATFNFHDIKNRQSFKAGGINITPLDLNHPGGSFGFAFEEGDSKFVFASDTEHYPDKIDGKLLDLARDASVLVYDAMYTPEEYEGINEPSHRGGGHSTFVGGIDRAVEGGVGELVLFHHDPDKNDYRLDLLFKRAINYLNRKNREKKASRKPRVKMAVEGLSQII
;
A
#
# COMPACT_ATOMS: atom_id res chain seq x y z
N MET A 1 -1.44 16.88 -3.16
CA MET A 1 -2.16 15.61 -3.48
C MET A 1 -2.99 15.14 -2.30
N GLU A 2 -4.03 14.32 -2.53
CA GLU A 2 -4.83 13.67 -1.48
C GLU A 2 -4.55 12.17 -1.48
N ILE A 3 -4.43 11.57 -0.29
CA ILE A 3 -4.21 10.13 -0.10
C ILE A 3 -5.37 9.58 0.71
N ARG A 4 -5.99 8.48 0.27
CA ARG A 4 -7.08 7.81 0.98
C ARG A 4 -6.84 6.31 1.06
N TYR A 5 -7.03 5.73 2.25
CA TYR A 5 -6.82 4.31 2.51
C TYR A 5 -8.14 3.55 2.41
N TRP A 6 -8.24 2.60 1.49
CA TRP A 6 -9.42 1.78 1.25
C TRP A 6 -9.28 0.36 1.80
N GLY A 7 -8.05 -0.04 2.08
CA GLY A 7 -7.68 -1.29 2.71
C GLY A 7 -6.29 -1.19 3.28
N VAL A 8 -6.10 -1.74 4.48
CA VAL A 8 -4.89 -1.54 5.31
C VAL A 8 -4.34 -2.84 5.90
N ARG A 9 -5.04 -3.97 5.68
CA ARG A 9 -4.65 -5.28 6.20
C ARG A 9 -3.71 -6.00 5.26
N GLY A 10 -2.75 -6.70 5.84
CA GLY A 10 -1.91 -7.66 5.11
C GLY A 10 -2.53 -9.04 5.01
N SER A 11 -2.02 -9.84 4.10
CA SER A 11 -2.26 -11.25 3.87
C SER A 11 -3.70 -11.63 3.51
N THR A 12 -4.70 -11.27 4.32
CA THR A 12 -6.10 -11.66 4.12
C THR A 12 -7.07 -10.65 4.72
N PRO A 13 -8.26 -10.49 4.13
CA PRO A 13 -9.27 -9.62 4.73
C PRO A 13 -9.84 -10.22 6.00
N VAL A 14 -10.14 -9.36 6.98
CA VAL A 14 -10.62 -9.76 8.30
C VAL A 14 -11.96 -9.10 8.60
N PRO A 15 -13.07 -9.81 8.49
CA PRO A 15 -14.37 -9.28 8.86
C PRO A 15 -14.45 -9.06 10.38
N SER A 16 -15.07 -7.95 10.79
CA SER A 16 -15.30 -7.68 12.21
C SER A 16 -16.34 -8.64 12.78
N THR A 17 -16.01 -9.28 13.90
CA THR A 17 -16.92 -10.15 14.64
C THR A 17 -17.18 -9.59 16.04
N LYS A 18 -18.00 -10.27 16.84
CA LYS A 18 -18.28 -9.87 18.23
C LYS A 18 -17.02 -9.92 19.09
N ASP A 19 -16.17 -10.93 18.89
CA ASP A 19 -15.00 -11.21 19.74
C ASP A 19 -13.69 -10.73 19.09
N PHE A 20 -13.74 -10.31 17.81
CA PHE A 20 -12.59 -9.82 17.06
C PHE A 20 -12.94 -8.57 16.26
N SER A 21 -12.81 -7.41 16.87
CA SER A 21 -13.15 -6.13 16.22
C SER A 21 -12.06 -5.65 15.28
N THR A 22 -12.46 -5.28 14.06
CA THR A 22 -11.63 -4.56 13.06
C THR A 22 -12.29 -3.22 12.65
N ARG A 23 -13.27 -2.74 13.43
CA ARG A 23 -14.09 -1.57 13.08
C ARG A 23 -13.31 -0.27 13.12
N LYS A 24 -12.29 -0.18 13.97
CA LYS A 24 -11.49 1.02 14.14
C LYS A 24 -10.49 1.22 13.02
N TYR A 25 -9.78 0.17 12.67
CA TYR A 25 -8.70 0.24 11.67
C TYR A 25 -9.10 -0.22 10.29
N GLY A 26 -10.11 -1.08 10.19
CA GLY A 26 -10.56 -1.66 8.93
C GLY A 26 -10.19 -3.14 8.80
N GLY A 27 -10.85 -3.82 7.88
CA GLY A 27 -10.67 -5.25 7.63
C GLY A 27 -10.31 -5.60 6.19
N ASN A 28 -10.28 -4.62 5.27
CA ASN A 28 -9.93 -4.87 3.87
C ASN A 28 -8.42 -4.90 3.65
N THR A 29 -7.99 -5.68 2.66
CA THR A 29 -6.60 -5.73 2.22
C THR A 29 -6.26 -4.58 1.28
N ILE A 30 -5.00 -4.44 1.00
CA ILE A 30 -4.28 -3.27 0.49
C ILE A 30 -4.97 -2.62 -0.70
N CYS A 31 -5.39 -1.38 -0.51
CA CYS A 31 -5.79 -0.47 -1.59
C CYS A 31 -5.65 0.98 -1.11
N VAL A 32 -4.87 1.78 -1.82
CA VAL A 32 -4.67 3.19 -1.51
C VAL A 32 -5.01 4.02 -2.75
N GLU A 33 -5.79 5.06 -2.57
CA GLU A 33 -6.10 6.04 -3.60
C GLU A 33 -5.22 7.27 -3.41
N VAL A 34 -4.60 7.72 -4.50
CA VAL A 34 -3.86 8.98 -4.58
C VAL A 34 -4.54 9.85 -5.63
N ARG A 35 -4.97 11.04 -5.23
CA ARG A 35 -5.52 12.05 -6.15
C ARG A 35 -4.55 13.18 -6.34
N SER A 36 -4.30 13.51 -7.61
CA SER A 36 -3.51 14.69 -7.96
C SER A 36 -4.27 15.98 -7.66
N LEU A 37 -3.57 17.12 -7.69
CA LEU A 37 -4.19 18.44 -7.61
C LEU A 37 -5.12 18.73 -8.78
N SER A 38 -4.91 18.09 -9.94
CA SER A 38 -5.80 18.15 -11.12
C SER A 38 -7.01 17.21 -11.01
N GLY A 39 -7.09 16.38 -9.97
CA GLY A 39 -8.19 15.44 -9.73
C GLY A 39 -8.01 14.07 -10.40
N ASP A 40 -6.85 13.81 -11.02
CA ASP A 40 -6.57 12.48 -11.59
C ASP A 40 -6.44 11.43 -10.48
N VAL A 41 -6.95 10.23 -10.75
CA VAL A 41 -6.99 9.12 -9.79
C VAL A 41 -5.92 8.10 -10.09
N ILE A 42 -5.10 7.81 -9.09
CA ILE A 42 -4.15 6.71 -9.09
C ILE A 42 -4.55 5.75 -7.98
N ILE A 43 -4.72 4.48 -8.32
CA ILE A 43 -5.07 3.40 -7.40
C ILE A 43 -3.81 2.56 -7.19
N LEU A 44 -3.38 2.42 -5.96
CA LEU A 44 -2.23 1.62 -5.57
C LEU A 44 -2.72 0.34 -4.92
N ASP A 45 -2.44 -0.77 -5.59
CA ASP A 45 -2.88 -2.12 -5.33
C ASP A 45 -4.40 -2.36 -5.39
N GLY A 46 -4.75 -3.60 -5.72
CA GLY A 46 -6.12 -4.08 -5.94
C GLY A 46 -6.56 -5.14 -4.92
N GLY A 47 -6.18 -4.99 -3.64
CA GLY A 47 -6.72 -5.79 -2.56
C GLY A 47 -8.22 -5.56 -2.34
N THR A 48 -8.81 -6.17 -1.33
CA THR A 48 -10.28 -6.13 -1.17
C THR A 48 -10.85 -4.71 -0.98
N GLY A 49 -10.02 -3.76 -0.53
CA GLY A 49 -10.39 -2.34 -0.43
C GLY A 49 -10.82 -1.71 -1.76
N ILE A 50 -10.30 -2.19 -2.91
CA ILE A 50 -10.64 -1.66 -4.23
C ILE A 50 -12.13 -1.81 -4.57
N ARG A 51 -12.81 -2.80 -3.98
CA ARG A 51 -14.26 -2.97 -4.16
C ARG A 51 -15.04 -1.77 -3.61
N SER A 52 -14.66 -1.26 -2.44
CA SER A 52 -15.30 -0.11 -1.82
C SER A 52 -15.00 1.18 -2.58
N LEU A 53 -13.75 1.38 -2.99
CA LEU A 53 -13.35 2.46 -3.88
C LEU A 53 -14.15 2.43 -5.18
N GLY A 54 -14.23 1.27 -5.84
CA GLY A 54 -14.97 1.14 -7.10
C GLY A 54 -16.47 1.50 -6.98
N ARG A 55 -17.12 1.14 -5.86
CA ARG A 55 -18.50 1.55 -5.58
C ARG A 55 -18.63 3.07 -5.44
N GLU A 56 -17.71 3.70 -4.72
CA GLU A 56 -17.73 5.17 -4.59
C GLU A 56 -17.49 5.84 -5.94
N MET A 57 -16.51 5.37 -6.74
CA MET A 57 -16.27 5.88 -8.09
C MET A 57 -17.50 5.79 -8.98
N VAL A 58 -18.24 4.68 -8.96
CA VAL A 58 -19.50 4.52 -9.72
C VAL A 58 -20.56 5.52 -9.25
N GLN A 59 -20.69 5.74 -7.94
CA GLN A 59 -21.62 6.74 -7.37
C GLN A 59 -21.24 8.18 -7.79
N GLN A 60 -19.97 8.45 -7.99
CA GLN A 60 -19.46 9.73 -8.49
C GLN A 60 -19.60 9.88 -10.03
N GLY A 61 -20.20 8.90 -10.71
CA GLY A 61 -20.48 8.93 -12.15
C GLY A 61 -19.45 8.19 -13.01
N PHE A 62 -18.39 7.61 -12.43
CA PHE A 62 -17.39 6.82 -13.13
C PHE A 62 -17.87 5.39 -13.48
N GLY A 63 -18.97 5.28 -14.16
CA GLY A 63 -19.57 3.99 -14.45
C GLY A 63 -20.82 4.07 -15.31
N GLY A 64 -20.77 4.85 -16.39
CA GLY A 64 -21.84 4.91 -17.37
C GLY A 64 -22.20 6.31 -17.88
N LEU A 65 -22.19 7.35 -17.03
CA LEU A 65 -22.45 8.73 -17.47
C LEU A 65 -21.18 9.51 -17.80
N GLN A 66 -20.08 9.18 -17.15
CA GLN A 66 -18.77 9.79 -17.41
C GLN A 66 -17.73 8.72 -17.73
N LYS A 67 -16.81 9.04 -18.66
CA LYS A 67 -15.66 8.19 -18.94
C LYS A 67 -14.71 8.25 -17.73
N CYS A 68 -14.37 7.12 -17.17
CA CYS A 68 -13.29 7.02 -16.22
C CYS A 68 -11.96 6.78 -16.94
N LYS A 69 -10.98 7.63 -16.68
CA LYS A 69 -9.59 7.33 -16.94
C LYS A 69 -8.86 7.38 -15.62
N ALA A 70 -8.27 6.27 -15.19
CA ALA A 70 -7.47 6.20 -13.98
C ALA A 70 -6.24 5.34 -14.22
N THR A 71 -5.24 5.54 -13.37
CA THR A 71 -4.04 4.69 -13.33
C THR A 71 -4.14 3.72 -12.17
N ILE A 72 -3.82 2.45 -12.41
CA ILE A 72 -3.70 1.44 -11.35
C ILE A 72 -2.24 1.00 -11.31
N VAL A 73 -1.63 1.04 -10.13
CA VAL A 73 -0.24 0.66 -9.92
C VAL A 73 -0.19 -0.51 -8.94
N PHE A 74 0.38 -1.62 -9.35
CA PHE A 74 0.53 -2.79 -8.49
C PHE A 74 1.96 -2.92 -7.99
N SER A 75 2.12 -3.06 -6.67
CA SER A 75 3.40 -3.27 -6.02
C SER A 75 3.97 -4.65 -6.31
N HIS A 76 3.15 -5.68 -6.20
CA HIS A 76 3.50 -7.08 -6.50
C HIS A 76 2.24 -7.96 -6.64
N GLY A 77 2.43 -9.27 -6.79
CA GLY A 77 1.35 -10.20 -7.12
C GLY A 77 0.85 -11.08 -6.00
N HIS A 78 1.12 -10.77 -4.72
CA HIS A 78 0.50 -11.50 -3.62
C HIS A 78 -1.02 -11.24 -3.56
N TRP A 79 -1.75 -12.18 -3.01
CA TRP A 79 -3.21 -12.17 -3.07
C TRP A 79 -3.85 -10.96 -2.42
N ASP A 80 -3.36 -10.54 -1.31
CA ASP A 80 -3.86 -9.35 -0.59
C ASP A 80 -3.71 -8.04 -1.38
N HIS A 81 -2.89 -8.03 -2.42
CA HIS A 81 -2.72 -6.90 -3.34
C HIS A 81 -3.53 -7.02 -4.63
N ILE A 82 -4.03 -8.21 -5.00
CA ILE A 82 -4.73 -8.42 -6.27
C ILE A 82 -6.14 -9.00 -6.11
N GLN A 83 -6.49 -9.64 -4.99
CA GLN A 83 -7.71 -10.44 -4.83
C GLN A 83 -9.02 -9.65 -4.96
N GLY A 84 -9.00 -8.34 -4.74
CA GLY A 84 -10.16 -7.47 -4.88
C GLY A 84 -10.41 -6.99 -6.32
N PHE A 85 -9.39 -7.07 -7.19
CA PHE A 85 -9.47 -6.54 -8.55
C PHE A 85 -10.63 -7.09 -9.37
N PRO A 86 -10.99 -8.40 -9.33
CA PRO A 86 -12.16 -8.92 -10.03
C PRO A 86 -13.49 -8.29 -9.61
N PHE A 87 -13.54 -7.62 -8.47
CA PHE A 87 -14.72 -6.95 -7.92
C PHE A 87 -14.68 -5.41 -8.07
N PHE A 88 -13.75 -4.89 -8.86
CA PHE A 88 -13.64 -3.46 -9.17
C PHE A 88 -14.68 -3.05 -10.19
N SER A 89 -15.85 -2.56 -9.72
CA SER A 89 -17.00 -2.25 -10.55
C SER A 89 -16.69 -1.38 -11.78
N PRO A 90 -15.84 -0.32 -11.73
CA PRO A 90 -15.51 0.48 -12.90
C PRO A 90 -14.87 -0.30 -14.04
N ALA A 91 -14.22 -1.43 -13.75
CA ALA A 91 -13.57 -2.28 -14.75
C ALA A 91 -14.56 -3.00 -15.70
N TYR A 92 -15.85 -3.03 -15.35
CA TYR A 92 -16.91 -3.65 -16.17
C TYR A 92 -17.60 -2.67 -17.13
N HIS A 93 -17.22 -1.39 -17.12
CA HIS A 93 -17.82 -0.37 -17.98
C HIS A 93 -17.00 -0.12 -19.23
N LYS A 94 -17.59 -0.35 -20.41
CA LYS A 94 -16.95 -0.24 -21.73
C LYS A 94 -16.38 1.15 -22.07
N THR A 95 -16.85 2.18 -21.39
CA THR A 95 -16.38 3.56 -21.60
C THR A 95 -15.11 3.89 -20.81
N ASN A 96 -14.72 3.01 -19.87
CA ASN A 96 -13.59 3.25 -18.97
C ASN A 96 -12.28 2.74 -19.56
N THR A 97 -11.20 3.43 -19.22
CA THR A 97 -9.84 3.07 -19.62
C THR A 97 -8.93 3.16 -18.39
N PHE A 98 -8.14 2.11 -18.19
CA PHE A 98 -7.16 2.05 -17.11
C PHE A 98 -5.76 1.82 -17.68
N ASP A 99 -4.82 2.73 -17.34
CA ASP A 99 -3.40 2.49 -17.51
C ASP A 99 -2.91 1.71 -16.29
N VAL A 100 -2.47 0.46 -16.51
CA VAL A 100 -2.14 -0.50 -15.44
C VAL A 100 -0.65 -0.74 -15.42
N TYR A 101 0.00 -0.30 -14.36
CA TYR A 101 1.44 -0.44 -14.15
C TYR A 101 1.73 -1.57 -13.18
N GLY A 102 2.69 -2.43 -13.54
CA GLY A 102 3.07 -3.51 -12.66
C GLY A 102 4.36 -4.21 -13.04
N PHE A 103 4.71 -5.20 -12.26
CA PHE A 103 5.94 -5.96 -12.41
C PHE A 103 5.94 -6.82 -13.67
N ARG A 104 7.15 -7.02 -14.20
CA ARG A 104 7.44 -8.04 -15.20
C ARG A 104 8.59 -8.90 -14.71
N GLY A 105 8.30 -10.14 -14.34
CA GLY A 105 9.31 -11.16 -14.09
C GLY A 105 9.71 -11.88 -15.38
N ALA A 106 10.74 -12.74 -15.32
CA ALA A 106 11.24 -13.49 -16.47
C ALA A 106 10.15 -14.30 -17.18
N ASP A 107 9.19 -14.87 -16.43
CA ASP A 107 8.14 -15.73 -16.96
C ASP A 107 6.72 -15.24 -16.68
N ARG A 108 6.52 -14.11 -15.96
CA ARG A 108 5.21 -13.68 -15.45
C ARG A 108 5.10 -12.16 -15.40
N SER A 109 4.19 -11.60 -16.18
CA SER A 109 3.77 -10.21 -16.09
C SER A 109 2.58 -10.05 -15.13
N LEU A 110 2.34 -8.85 -14.62
CA LEU A 110 1.13 -8.53 -13.86
C LEU A 110 -0.15 -8.94 -14.61
N GLU A 111 -0.21 -8.67 -15.92
CA GLU A 111 -1.34 -9.07 -16.77
C GLU A 111 -1.63 -10.57 -16.66
N ASN A 112 -0.58 -11.41 -16.74
CA ASN A 112 -0.74 -12.86 -16.59
C ASN A 112 -1.22 -13.27 -15.19
N TYR A 113 -0.78 -12.57 -14.12
CA TYR A 113 -1.29 -12.83 -12.77
C TYR A 113 -2.78 -12.52 -12.65
N LEU A 114 -3.23 -11.38 -13.17
CA LEU A 114 -4.65 -11.01 -13.17
C LEU A 114 -5.48 -11.98 -14.02
N LYS A 115 -4.98 -12.43 -15.18
CA LYS A 115 -5.63 -13.47 -15.99
C LYS A 115 -5.74 -14.79 -15.26
N LEU A 116 -4.67 -15.23 -14.58
CA LEU A 116 -4.65 -16.50 -13.86
C LEU A 116 -5.62 -16.52 -12.69
N GLN A 117 -5.72 -15.44 -11.90
CA GLN A 117 -6.67 -15.40 -10.79
C GLN A 117 -8.14 -15.42 -11.25
N GLN A 118 -8.44 -14.87 -12.44
CA GLN A 118 -9.78 -14.81 -13.01
C GLN A 118 -10.09 -15.98 -13.97
N ARG A 119 -9.20 -16.97 -14.02
CA ARG A 119 -9.39 -18.14 -14.88
C ARG A 119 -10.40 -19.12 -14.28
N PRO A 120 -11.31 -19.70 -15.08
CA PRO A 120 -12.13 -20.82 -14.62
C PRO A 120 -11.28 -21.99 -14.12
N PRO A 121 -11.68 -22.71 -13.07
CA PRO A 121 -12.96 -22.55 -12.32
C PRO A 121 -12.91 -21.50 -11.18
N ASN A 122 -11.80 -20.78 -10.99
CA ASN A 122 -11.60 -19.88 -9.85
C ASN A 122 -12.53 -18.66 -9.90
N PHE A 123 -12.77 -18.13 -11.09
CA PHE A 123 -13.65 -16.97 -11.29
C PHE A 123 -14.43 -17.08 -12.60
N PRO A 124 -15.71 -16.63 -12.65
CA PRO A 124 -16.56 -16.84 -13.83
C PRO A 124 -16.33 -15.85 -14.96
N VAL A 125 -15.71 -14.67 -14.69
CA VAL A 125 -15.47 -13.62 -15.67
C VAL A 125 -13.98 -13.47 -15.86
N GLN A 126 -13.49 -13.72 -17.08
CA GLN A 126 -12.08 -13.57 -17.41
C GLN A 126 -11.71 -12.08 -17.56
N LEU A 127 -10.42 -11.74 -17.46
CA LEU A 127 -9.94 -10.37 -17.58
C LEU A 127 -10.38 -9.72 -18.90
N GLU A 128 -10.36 -10.49 -19.99
CA GLU A 128 -10.75 -10.06 -21.34
C GLU A 128 -12.25 -9.80 -21.49
N GLU A 129 -13.05 -10.36 -20.59
CA GLU A 129 -14.52 -10.19 -20.58
C GLU A 129 -14.94 -8.98 -19.73
N MET A 130 -14.04 -8.41 -18.95
CA MET A 130 -14.27 -7.13 -18.28
C MET A 130 -14.40 -6.03 -19.34
N GLY A 131 -15.42 -5.18 -19.22
CA GLY A 131 -15.77 -4.26 -20.33
C GLY A 131 -14.78 -3.14 -20.59
N ALA A 132 -14.00 -2.71 -19.59
CA ALA A 132 -13.05 -1.60 -19.70
C ALA A 132 -11.84 -1.94 -20.59
N THR A 133 -11.18 -0.90 -21.10
CA THR A 133 -9.88 -1.04 -21.77
C THR A 133 -8.76 -0.99 -20.72
N PHE A 134 -7.85 -1.98 -20.76
CA PHE A 134 -6.66 -2.02 -19.90
C PHE A 134 -5.41 -1.89 -20.76
N ASN A 135 -4.58 -0.89 -20.48
CA ASN A 135 -3.27 -0.70 -21.10
C ASN A 135 -2.20 -1.11 -20.07
N PHE A 136 -1.56 -2.24 -20.27
CA PHE A 136 -0.53 -2.74 -19.34
C PHE A 136 0.84 -2.14 -19.63
N HIS A 137 1.53 -1.70 -18.58
CA HIS A 137 2.85 -1.10 -18.62
C HIS A 137 3.78 -1.77 -17.61
N ASP A 138 4.99 -2.11 -18.03
CA ASP A 138 6.01 -2.71 -17.16
C ASP A 138 6.69 -1.64 -16.30
N ILE A 139 6.79 -1.91 -14.99
CA ILE A 139 7.58 -1.12 -14.05
C ILE A 139 9.03 -1.61 -14.08
N LYS A 140 9.96 -0.67 -14.05
CA LYS A 140 11.39 -0.94 -13.89
C LYS A 140 11.93 -0.16 -12.70
N ASN A 141 12.71 -0.84 -11.88
CA ASN A 141 13.35 -0.27 -10.70
C ASN A 141 14.02 1.07 -11.02
N ARG A 142 13.67 2.12 -10.27
CA ARG A 142 14.19 3.50 -10.39
C ARG A 142 13.92 4.19 -11.74
N GLN A 143 13.11 3.64 -12.60
CA GLN A 143 12.65 4.30 -13.81
C GLN A 143 11.33 4.99 -13.54
N SER A 144 11.38 6.30 -13.32
CA SER A 144 10.18 7.11 -13.07
C SER A 144 9.27 7.18 -14.28
N PHE A 145 7.98 7.27 -14.01
CA PHE A 145 6.93 7.52 -15.02
C PHE A 145 5.92 8.53 -14.48
N LYS A 146 5.10 9.09 -15.36
CA LYS A 146 4.06 10.07 -14.98
C LYS A 146 2.68 9.47 -15.10
N ALA A 147 1.84 9.72 -14.12
CA ALA A 147 0.43 9.43 -14.13
C ALA A 147 -0.34 10.59 -13.49
N GLY A 148 -1.35 11.10 -14.20
CA GLY A 148 -2.18 12.19 -13.67
C GLY A 148 -1.42 13.40 -13.13
N GLY A 149 -0.35 13.82 -13.80
CA GLY A 149 0.49 14.94 -13.33
C GLY A 149 1.51 14.59 -12.24
N ILE A 150 1.34 13.46 -11.56
CA ILE A 150 2.25 12.97 -10.50
C ILE A 150 3.43 12.23 -11.13
N ASN A 151 4.64 12.52 -10.66
CA ASN A 151 5.83 11.73 -10.98
C ASN A 151 5.94 10.55 -10.02
N ILE A 152 6.03 9.32 -10.53
CA ILE A 152 6.07 8.10 -9.74
C ILE A 152 7.42 7.42 -9.94
N THR A 153 8.15 7.21 -8.86
CA THR A 153 9.46 6.54 -8.87
C THR A 153 9.36 5.22 -8.12
N PRO A 154 9.49 4.08 -8.82
CA PRO A 154 9.49 2.75 -8.20
C PRO A 154 10.86 2.42 -7.61
N LEU A 155 10.86 1.61 -6.53
CA LEU A 155 12.04 1.06 -5.89
C LEU A 155 11.80 -0.39 -5.50
N ASP A 156 12.71 -1.30 -5.88
CA ASP A 156 12.70 -2.68 -5.41
C ASP A 156 12.85 -2.74 -3.88
N LEU A 157 11.96 -3.45 -3.23
CA LEU A 157 11.95 -3.68 -1.79
C LEU A 157 12.44 -5.08 -1.42
N ASN A 158 12.84 -5.25 -0.17
CA ASN A 158 13.24 -6.54 0.39
C ASN A 158 12.01 -7.38 0.77
N HIS A 159 11.52 -8.16 -0.19
CA HIS A 159 10.34 -8.99 -0.02
C HIS A 159 10.45 -10.29 -0.84
N PRO A 160 10.02 -11.47 -0.32
CA PRO A 160 10.00 -12.73 -1.06
C PRO A 160 9.19 -12.61 -2.35
N GLY A 161 9.76 -13.02 -3.46
CA GLY A 161 9.14 -12.88 -4.78
C GLY A 161 9.26 -11.49 -5.41
N GLY A 162 9.79 -10.50 -4.68
CA GLY A 162 9.94 -9.10 -5.10
C GLY A 162 8.67 -8.27 -4.84
N SER A 163 8.87 -7.03 -4.44
CA SER A 163 7.85 -5.99 -4.31
C SER A 163 8.42 -4.65 -4.71
N PHE A 164 7.57 -3.72 -5.14
CA PHE A 164 7.94 -2.34 -5.40
C PHE A 164 7.37 -1.39 -4.33
N GLY A 165 8.22 -0.54 -3.77
CA GLY A 165 7.80 0.71 -3.15
C GLY A 165 7.75 1.82 -4.18
N PHE A 166 7.06 2.91 -3.85
CA PHE A 166 6.86 4.03 -4.77
C PHE A 166 7.02 5.37 -4.05
N ALA A 167 7.69 6.32 -4.70
CA ALA A 167 7.56 7.73 -4.35
C ALA A 167 6.63 8.40 -5.37
N PHE A 168 5.64 9.14 -4.88
CA PHE A 168 4.72 9.98 -5.63
C PHE A 168 5.06 11.43 -5.35
N GLU A 169 5.37 12.21 -6.39
CA GLU A 169 5.83 13.58 -6.25
C GLU A 169 4.98 14.51 -7.11
N GLU A 170 4.43 15.57 -6.49
CA GLU A 170 3.64 16.63 -7.14
C GLU A 170 3.91 17.96 -6.45
N GLY A 171 4.57 18.90 -7.16
CA GLY A 171 5.07 20.14 -6.56
C GLY A 171 6.03 19.85 -5.40
N ASP A 172 5.76 20.44 -4.24
CA ASP A 172 6.56 20.24 -3.02
C ASP A 172 6.08 19.03 -2.17
N SER A 173 5.02 18.36 -2.60
CA SER A 173 4.45 17.20 -1.88
C SER A 173 5.11 15.92 -2.33
N LYS A 174 5.52 15.11 -1.34
CA LYS A 174 6.09 13.78 -1.56
C LYS A 174 5.42 12.74 -0.67
N PHE A 175 4.79 11.76 -1.29
CA PHE A 175 4.22 10.58 -0.66
C PHE A 175 5.06 9.37 -0.98
N VAL A 176 5.48 8.60 0.02
CA VAL A 176 6.21 7.35 -0.19
C VAL A 176 5.42 6.18 0.37
N PHE A 177 5.20 5.18 -0.46
CA PHE A 177 4.57 3.92 -0.09
C PHE A 177 5.63 2.81 -0.11
N ALA A 178 5.86 2.18 1.03
CA ALA A 178 6.80 1.09 1.24
C ALA A 178 6.17 0.01 2.13
N SER A 179 5.05 -0.56 1.66
CA SER A 179 4.48 -1.80 2.22
C SER A 179 5.26 -2.99 1.71
N ASP A 180 5.12 -4.11 2.39
CA ASP A 180 5.75 -5.38 2.00
C ASP A 180 7.26 -5.25 1.80
N THR A 181 7.89 -4.84 2.89
CA THR A 181 9.34 -4.72 2.98
C THR A 181 9.85 -5.20 4.33
N GLU A 182 10.80 -6.11 4.29
CA GLU A 182 11.53 -6.53 5.49
C GLU A 182 12.74 -5.62 5.72
N HIS A 183 12.91 -5.16 6.95
CA HIS A 183 14.10 -4.42 7.32
C HIS A 183 15.32 -5.35 7.42
N TYR A 184 16.51 -4.83 7.15
CA TYR A 184 17.75 -5.57 7.38
C TYR A 184 18.12 -5.50 8.87
N PRO A 185 18.53 -6.62 9.50
CA PRO A 185 18.85 -6.66 10.93
C PRO A 185 20.00 -5.71 11.34
N ASP A 186 21.01 -5.63 10.49
CA ASP A 186 22.30 -5.01 10.84
C ASP A 186 22.55 -3.66 10.15
N LYS A 187 21.63 -3.20 9.31
CA LYS A 187 21.78 -1.94 8.57
C LYS A 187 20.45 -1.33 8.19
N ILE A 188 20.43 -0.01 8.00
CA ILE A 188 19.33 0.68 7.34
C ILE A 188 19.47 0.49 5.83
N ASP A 189 18.36 0.20 5.15
CA ASP A 189 18.31 0.20 3.69
C ASP A 189 18.49 1.63 3.18
N GLY A 190 19.70 1.94 2.72
CA GLY A 190 20.05 3.26 2.21
C GLY A 190 19.22 3.66 0.99
N LYS A 191 18.82 2.70 0.16
CA LYS A 191 18.01 2.99 -1.04
C LYS A 191 16.60 3.44 -0.67
N LEU A 192 15.97 2.75 0.28
CA LEU A 192 14.65 3.12 0.79
C LEU A 192 14.72 4.40 1.63
N LEU A 193 15.80 4.60 2.39
CA LEU A 193 16.02 5.83 3.13
C LEU A 193 16.12 7.04 2.17
N ASP A 194 16.88 6.90 1.08
CA ASP A 194 17.00 7.96 0.07
C ASP A 194 15.66 8.24 -0.63
N LEU A 195 14.89 7.19 -0.95
CA LEU A 195 13.55 7.36 -1.51
C LEU A 195 12.63 8.13 -0.56
N ALA A 196 12.69 7.80 0.75
CA ALA A 196 11.85 8.39 1.79
C ALA A 196 12.34 9.76 2.29
N ARG A 197 13.52 10.22 1.87
CA ARG A 197 14.10 11.48 2.34
C ARG A 197 13.17 12.65 2.12
N ASP A 198 12.92 13.42 3.20
CA ASP A 198 12.08 14.61 3.26
C ASP A 198 10.63 14.39 2.80
N ALA A 199 10.16 13.13 2.78
CA ALA A 199 8.79 12.83 2.42
C ALA A 199 7.80 13.52 3.35
N SER A 200 6.72 14.06 2.78
CA SER A 200 5.59 14.59 3.57
C SER A 200 4.95 13.47 4.37
N VAL A 201 4.75 12.29 3.71
CA VAL A 201 4.20 11.08 4.31
C VAL A 201 4.98 9.86 3.83
N LEU A 202 5.35 8.99 4.76
CA LEU A 202 5.84 7.64 4.52
C LEU A 202 4.83 6.63 5.05
N VAL A 203 4.27 5.81 4.18
CA VAL A 203 3.57 4.56 4.55
C VAL A 203 4.61 3.46 4.63
N TYR A 204 4.63 2.73 5.74
CA TYR A 204 5.63 1.68 5.97
C TYR A 204 5.03 0.43 6.60
N ASP A 205 5.52 -0.73 6.17
CA ASP A 205 5.17 -2.04 6.73
C ASP A 205 5.49 -2.10 8.23
N ALA A 206 4.48 -2.39 9.03
CA ALA A 206 4.61 -2.50 10.48
C ALA A 206 3.76 -3.66 11.02
N MET A 207 3.80 -4.78 10.32
CA MET A 207 2.99 -5.96 10.62
C MET A 207 3.27 -6.50 12.01
N TYR A 208 4.54 -6.50 12.42
CA TYR A 208 5.01 -7.16 13.65
C TYR A 208 5.51 -6.19 14.70
N THR A 209 5.45 -6.63 15.95
CA THR A 209 6.30 -6.10 17.03
C THR A 209 7.71 -6.70 16.90
N PRO A 210 8.74 -6.08 17.51
CA PRO A 210 10.08 -6.67 17.51
C PRO A 210 10.15 -8.10 18.06
N GLU A 211 9.36 -8.41 19.09
CA GLU A 211 9.34 -9.73 19.72
C GLU A 211 8.73 -10.79 18.80
N GLU A 212 7.63 -10.46 18.11
CA GLU A 212 7.00 -11.32 17.11
C GLU A 212 7.96 -11.57 15.94
N TYR A 213 8.59 -10.51 15.45
CA TYR A 213 9.54 -10.61 14.35
C TYR A 213 10.74 -11.51 14.69
N GLU A 214 11.30 -11.38 15.90
CA GLU A 214 12.41 -12.20 16.38
C GLU A 214 12.01 -13.62 16.78
N GLY A 215 10.74 -13.88 17.01
CA GLY A 215 10.25 -15.19 17.45
C GLY A 215 10.44 -15.42 18.95
N ILE A 216 10.25 -14.39 19.77
CA ILE A 216 10.29 -14.54 21.21
C ILE A 216 8.96 -15.14 21.68
N ASN A 217 8.99 -16.39 22.15
CA ASN A 217 7.86 -17.23 22.57
C ASN A 217 6.95 -17.73 21.42
N GLU A 218 7.32 -17.52 20.19
CA GLU A 218 6.61 -18.00 18.99
C GLU A 218 7.62 -18.19 17.83
N PRO A 219 7.25 -18.82 16.70
CA PRO A 219 8.15 -18.91 15.55
C PRO A 219 8.55 -17.54 15.01
N SER A 220 9.82 -17.39 14.62
CA SER A 220 10.32 -16.15 14.02
C SER A 220 9.66 -15.85 12.67
N HIS A 221 9.37 -14.57 12.42
CA HIS A 221 8.87 -14.10 11.14
C HIS A 221 9.96 -13.52 10.22
N ARG A 222 11.24 -13.68 10.58
CA ARG A 222 12.39 -13.31 9.73
C ARG A 222 12.35 -14.06 8.40
N GLY A 223 12.60 -13.34 7.32
CA GLY A 223 12.55 -13.88 5.96
C GLY A 223 11.13 -13.91 5.37
N GLY A 224 10.12 -13.48 6.12
CA GLY A 224 8.73 -13.38 5.67
C GLY A 224 8.43 -12.15 4.83
N GLY A 225 9.36 -11.20 4.73
CA GLY A 225 9.20 -10.02 3.90
C GLY A 225 8.46 -8.86 4.56
N HIS A 226 8.23 -8.91 5.88
CA HIS A 226 7.53 -7.87 6.63
C HIS A 226 8.37 -7.28 7.75
N SER A 227 7.97 -6.10 8.23
CA SER A 227 8.76 -5.30 9.14
C SER A 227 8.06 -5.02 10.45
N THR A 228 8.69 -4.16 11.25
CA THR A 228 8.21 -3.71 12.54
C THR A 228 8.05 -2.19 12.56
N PHE A 229 7.25 -1.67 13.52
CA PHE A 229 7.16 -0.23 13.73
C PHE A 229 8.52 0.42 14.05
N VAL A 230 9.48 -0.34 14.60
CA VAL A 230 10.84 0.14 14.90
C VAL A 230 11.56 0.48 13.60
N GLY A 231 11.53 -0.43 12.62
CA GLY A 231 12.12 -0.19 11.31
C GLY A 231 11.55 1.05 10.61
N GLY A 232 10.23 1.24 10.68
CA GLY A 232 9.56 2.42 10.12
C GLY A 232 9.96 3.72 10.79
N ILE A 233 9.98 3.74 12.13
CA ILE A 233 10.34 4.93 12.92
C ILE A 233 11.79 5.33 12.69
N ASP A 234 12.72 4.38 12.66
CA ASP A 234 14.13 4.66 12.41
C ASP A 234 14.34 5.32 11.06
N ARG A 235 13.67 4.83 10.00
CA ARG A 235 13.72 5.43 8.67
C ARG A 235 13.08 6.81 8.63
N ALA A 236 11.93 6.98 9.29
CA ALA A 236 11.25 8.27 9.32
C ALA A 236 12.07 9.36 10.03
N VAL A 237 12.72 9.02 11.14
CA VAL A 237 13.60 9.95 11.88
C VAL A 237 14.86 10.27 11.07
N GLU A 238 15.48 9.26 10.43
CA GLU A 238 16.70 9.45 9.66
C GLU A 238 16.48 10.16 8.32
N GLY A 239 15.34 9.88 7.70
CA GLY A 239 14.96 10.49 6.42
C GLY A 239 14.35 11.89 6.54
N GLY A 240 14.14 12.43 7.75
CA GLY A 240 13.47 13.73 7.90
C GLY A 240 12.00 13.72 7.47
N VAL A 241 11.33 12.58 7.56
CA VAL A 241 9.93 12.39 7.16
C VAL A 241 8.99 13.22 8.03
N GLY A 242 7.95 13.80 7.44
CA GLY A 242 6.95 14.59 8.18
C GLY A 242 5.98 13.74 8.98
N GLU A 243 5.48 12.68 8.37
CA GLU A 243 4.53 11.76 8.98
C GLU A 243 4.81 10.32 8.55
N LEU A 244 4.90 9.41 9.51
CA LEU A 244 4.95 7.97 9.30
C LEU A 244 3.58 7.36 9.53
N VAL A 245 3.08 6.60 8.56
CA VAL A 245 1.86 5.82 8.68
C VAL A 245 2.23 4.34 8.75
N LEU A 246 1.97 3.72 9.90
CA LEU A 246 2.14 2.29 10.11
C LEU A 246 1.03 1.54 9.37
N PHE A 247 1.41 0.65 8.48
CA PHE A 247 0.55 0.01 7.50
C PHE A 247 0.72 -1.51 7.52
N HIS A 248 -0.03 -2.23 6.68
CA HIS A 248 0.03 -3.67 6.54
C HIS A 248 -0.29 -4.40 7.86
N HIS A 249 -1.46 -4.08 8.44
CA HIS A 249 -1.84 -4.62 9.73
C HIS A 249 -2.03 -6.14 9.67
N ASP A 250 -1.38 -6.84 10.59
CA ASP A 250 -1.48 -8.27 10.76
C ASP A 250 -2.96 -8.70 10.91
N PRO A 251 -3.45 -9.69 10.13
CA PRO A 251 -4.82 -10.18 10.22
C PRO A 251 -5.18 -10.76 11.59
N ASP A 252 -4.21 -11.25 12.35
CA ASP A 252 -4.40 -11.81 13.69
C ASP A 252 -4.41 -10.75 14.80
N LYS A 253 -4.31 -9.46 14.44
CA LYS A 253 -4.42 -8.34 15.38
C LYS A 253 -5.76 -7.62 15.25
N ASN A 254 -6.61 -7.73 16.28
CA ASN A 254 -7.82 -6.93 16.40
C ASN A 254 -7.49 -5.46 16.78
N ASP A 255 -8.50 -4.60 16.82
CA ASP A 255 -8.35 -3.18 17.14
C ASP A 255 -7.57 -2.94 18.45
N TYR A 256 -7.82 -3.74 19.50
CA TYR A 256 -7.13 -3.62 20.78
C TYR A 256 -5.63 -3.94 20.67
N ARG A 257 -5.26 -5.01 19.95
CA ARG A 257 -3.84 -5.36 19.75
C ARG A 257 -3.13 -4.30 18.92
N LEU A 258 -3.79 -3.73 17.92
CA LEU A 258 -3.25 -2.62 17.13
C LEU A 258 -3.08 -1.35 17.95
N ASP A 259 -3.99 -1.06 18.89
CA ASP A 259 -3.83 0.05 19.86
C ASP A 259 -2.60 -0.13 20.76
N LEU A 260 -2.36 -1.35 21.22
CA LEU A 260 -1.15 -1.66 22.00
C LEU A 260 0.12 -1.49 21.18
N LEU A 261 0.14 -1.98 19.93
CA LEU A 261 1.27 -1.78 19.01
C LEU A 261 1.52 -0.28 18.80
N PHE A 262 0.47 0.50 18.52
CA PHE A 262 0.57 1.94 18.32
C PHE A 262 1.12 2.67 19.55
N LYS A 263 0.65 2.33 20.74
CA LYS A 263 1.18 2.88 22.01
C LYS A 263 2.67 2.61 22.16
N ARG A 264 3.13 1.41 21.82
CA ARG A 264 4.55 1.05 21.83
C ARG A 264 5.35 1.85 20.78
N ALA A 265 4.81 2.03 19.58
CA ALA A 265 5.41 2.86 18.54
C ALA A 265 5.61 4.32 18.99
N ILE A 266 4.60 4.93 19.60
CA ILE A 266 4.70 6.29 20.16
C ILE A 266 5.78 6.39 21.25
N ASN A 267 5.85 5.41 22.15
CA ASN A 267 6.88 5.39 23.21
C ASN A 267 8.29 5.28 22.60
N TYR A 268 8.46 4.43 21.56
CA TYR A 268 9.72 4.29 20.85
C TYR A 268 10.12 5.59 20.14
N LEU A 269 9.20 6.22 19.41
CA LEU A 269 9.44 7.51 18.75
C LEU A 269 9.85 8.60 19.75
N ASN A 270 9.16 8.70 20.88
CA ASN A 270 9.48 9.68 21.92
C ASN A 270 10.88 9.49 22.49
N ARG A 271 11.36 8.24 22.62
CA ARG A 271 12.74 7.93 23.00
C ARG A 271 13.71 8.38 21.92
N LYS A 272 13.49 7.98 20.67
CA LYS A 272 14.35 8.36 19.53
C LYS A 272 14.46 9.88 19.34
N ASN A 273 13.37 10.61 19.48
CA ASN A 273 13.36 12.07 19.38
C ASN A 273 14.15 12.78 20.51
N ARG A 274 14.35 12.11 21.64
CA ARG A 274 15.23 12.61 22.73
C ARG A 274 16.70 12.33 22.47
N GLU A 275 16.99 11.17 21.88
CA GLU A 275 18.35 10.73 21.59
C GLU A 275 18.95 11.46 20.38
N LYS A 276 18.14 11.71 19.35
CA LYS A 276 18.56 12.37 18.11
C LYS A 276 18.05 13.81 18.04
N LYS A 277 18.95 14.75 17.76
CA LYS A 277 18.59 16.11 17.32
C LYS A 277 18.23 16.06 15.83
N ALA A 278 17.09 15.44 15.52
CA ALA A 278 16.61 15.41 14.13
C ALA A 278 16.19 16.83 13.67
N SER A 279 16.46 17.16 12.42
CA SER A 279 16.04 18.42 11.79
C SER A 279 14.51 18.52 11.75
N ARG A 280 13.83 17.41 11.57
CA ARG A 280 12.36 17.27 11.60
C ARG A 280 11.99 16.08 12.48
N LYS A 281 10.98 16.26 13.34
CA LYS A 281 10.44 15.19 14.17
C LYS A 281 9.19 14.62 13.50
N PRO A 282 9.20 13.37 13.05
CA PRO A 282 8.03 12.78 12.40
C PRO A 282 6.86 12.64 13.38
N ARG A 283 5.65 12.76 12.86
CA ARG A 283 4.45 12.24 13.54
C ARG A 283 4.27 10.79 13.15
N VAL A 284 3.69 9.97 14.04
CA VAL A 284 3.34 8.58 13.74
C VAL A 284 1.84 8.41 13.82
N LYS A 285 1.25 7.73 12.85
CA LYS A 285 -0.15 7.32 12.79
C LYS A 285 -0.27 5.85 12.43
N MET A 286 -1.40 5.26 12.77
CA MET A 286 -1.83 3.98 12.19
C MET A 286 -2.62 4.26 10.92
N ALA A 287 -2.48 3.44 9.92
CA ALA A 287 -3.40 3.45 8.78
C ALA A 287 -4.80 3.06 9.24
N VAL A 288 -5.81 3.77 8.74
CA VAL A 288 -7.21 3.53 9.05
C VAL A 288 -8.01 3.54 7.75
N GLU A 289 -8.78 2.49 7.52
CA GLU A 289 -9.65 2.37 6.36
C GLU A 289 -10.69 3.50 6.34
N GLY A 290 -10.85 4.17 5.19
CA GLY A 290 -11.72 5.33 5.02
C GLY A 290 -11.07 6.68 5.37
N LEU A 291 -9.90 6.71 6.03
CA LEU A 291 -9.20 7.95 6.33
C LEU A 291 -8.59 8.54 5.06
N SER A 292 -8.76 9.85 4.87
CA SER A 292 -8.03 10.63 3.85
C SER A 292 -7.17 11.70 4.49
N GLN A 293 -6.14 12.13 3.76
CA GLN A 293 -5.26 13.24 4.15
C GLN A 293 -4.74 13.98 2.92
N ILE A 294 -4.61 15.29 3.05
CA ILE A 294 -4.04 16.19 2.05
C ILE A 294 -2.61 16.54 2.46
N ILE A 295 -1.68 16.50 1.52
CA ILE A 295 -0.27 16.81 1.72
C ILE A 295 0.24 17.83 0.70
#